data_02b30610da9ec2a1bcb705ea10e9741b
#
_entry.id   02b30610da9ec2a1bcb705ea10e9741b
#
_cell.length_a   1.000
_cell.length_b   1.000
_cell.length_c   1.000
_cell.angle_alpha   90.00
_cell.angle_beta   90.00
_cell.angle_gamma   90.00
#
_symmetry.space_group_name_H-M   'P 1'
#
loop_
_entity.id
_entity.type
_entity.pdbx_description
1 polymer ?
#
loop_
_entity_poly.entity_id
_entity_poly.type
_entity_poly.pdbx_seq_one_letter_code
_entity_poly.pdbx_strand_id
1 'polypeptide(L)'
;MLSHFRLSLLLIFWGITIGVKASVEDSLCLGVTDRRLTSEMMERVSARDLWTAIRTLDASTYDNPEILIDGVRMPKTALIGITVGEVAEVRIIRDAAKLAQLGIHGGKGAMEIVTKKYAKGPLSLSYKADIQAGKPYDGSDGTMKGAEHWLTADGGDDNVGYRFTAIYDPGTETKAKGTDRIQMRSYIGYRRNALAISNDLQYGNYGIHETFNDDDTDKTRFSTLTDRIRATLSLMPGLEMVGYFSFLRQEVRRDVFLSPYSPVFKDEDNLRNKGTYDIMRETTMTYDGGLKLTYQKAMTGGHTLIASAGVSLYSGERGGESYAGRGILNDILNYVSFTQTYDTLRKPTAVRDFERTLQCMANVGYDYQGRYSATMNVTMNRSSLLSPKHRNEVYWAADLGWNISREAWMAESGIDCLRLSLGLGRSATVPYSYKAFTPMYSNITNETYIYNYYQTGAQLQGYYNENIRPDAVTRGLLSLDFEAKGWHLNASGMRAESTNMVYGDVGKTLKGKNWTASASLSAAYDDVREMLAGIVIYGQWRRWTASASFFTDNWDTNRLQSIQIGYMLPSLWRFIKGGMVRLSGEENCHRACLTVEARF
;
A
#
# COMPACT_ATOMS: atom_id res chain seq x y z
N MET A 1 -34.72 -26.14 -36.16
CA MET A 1 -35.10 -25.19 -35.07
C MET A 1 -34.01 -24.94 -34.03
N LEU A 2 -33.05 -25.81 -33.79
CA LEU A 2 -31.98 -25.62 -32.82
C LEU A 2 -30.79 -24.78 -33.29
N SER A 3 -30.61 -24.60 -34.61
CA SER A 3 -29.51 -23.82 -35.19
C SER A 3 -29.74 -22.29 -35.13
N HIS A 4 -30.98 -21.85 -35.24
CA HIS A 4 -31.31 -20.40 -35.16
C HIS A 4 -31.31 -19.84 -33.74
N PHE A 5 -31.53 -20.68 -32.74
CA PHE A 5 -31.48 -20.26 -31.33
C PHE A 5 -30.03 -19.98 -30.86
N ARG A 6 -29.04 -20.68 -31.41
CA ARG A 6 -27.61 -20.45 -31.11
C ARG A 6 -27.06 -19.17 -31.75
N LEU A 7 -27.56 -18.83 -32.94
CA LEU A 7 -27.11 -17.60 -33.63
C LEU A 7 -27.72 -16.35 -33.01
N SER A 8 -28.97 -16.41 -32.56
CA SER A 8 -29.61 -15.28 -31.87
C SER A 8 -28.98 -14.97 -30.48
N LEU A 9 -28.55 -16.03 -29.77
CA LEU A 9 -27.81 -15.87 -28.51
C LEU A 9 -26.40 -15.24 -28.73
N LEU A 10 -25.72 -15.61 -29.84
CA LEU A 10 -24.41 -15.06 -30.20
C LEU A 10 -24.49 -13.57 -30.62
N LEU A 11 -25.57 -13.14 -31.29
CA LEU A 11 -25.75 -11.75 -31.68
C LEU A 11 -26.18 -10.87 -30.50
N ILE A 12 -26.92 -11.39 -29.53
CA ILE A 12 -27.25 -10.70 -28.28
C ILE A 12 -25.98 -10.55 -27.41
N PHE A 13 -25.09 -11.55 -27.41
CA PHE A 13 -23.80 -11.47 -26.71
C PHE A 13 -22.84 -10.44 -27.34
N TRP A 14 -22.91 -10.22 -28.66
CA TRP A 14 -22.02 -9.26 -29.35
C TRP A 14 -22.48 -7.80 -29.20
N GLY A 15 -23.79 -7.56 -29.04
CA GLY A 15 -24.35 -6.21 -28.89
C GLY A 15 -24.19 -5.62 -27.48
N ILE A 16 -23.97 -6.44 -26.44
CA ILE A 16 -23.87 -5.99 -25.05
C ILE A 16 -22.41 -5.77 -24.60
N THR A 17 -21.42 -6.28 -25.33
CA THR A 17 -20.00 -6.17 -24.97
C THR A 17 -19.34 -4.84 -25.33
N ILE A 18 -20.02 -3.93 -26.03
CA ILE A 18 -19.44 -2.64 -26.45
C ILE A 18 -19.71 -1.50 -25.44
N GLY A 19 -20.61 -1.69 -24.45
CA GLY A 19 -21.07 -0.64 -23.54
C GLY A 19 -20.59 -0.67 -22.09
N VAL A 20 -19.95 -1.75 -21.63
CA VAL A 20 -19.58 -1.90 -20.20
C VAL A 20 -18.07 -2.00 -20.04
N LYS A 21 -17.36 -0.91 -20.23
CA LYS A 21 -15.93 -0.78 -19.93
C LYS A 21 -15.61 -0.04 -18.63
N ALA A 22 -16.60 0.24 -17.80
CA ALA A 22 -16.34 0.53 -16.39
C ALA A 22 -16.30 -0.81 -15.67
N SER A 23 -15.23 -1.09 -14.91
CA SER A 23 -15.21 -2.28 -14.06
C SER A 23 -16.42 -2.21 -13.12
N VAL A 24 -17.03 -3.35 -12.80
CA VAL A 24 -18.16 -3.42 -11.87
C VAL A 24 -17.81 -2.77 -10.52
N GLU A 25 -16.54 -2.76 -10.15
CA GLU A 25 -16.00 -2.07 -8.98
C GLU A 25 -16.08 -0.54 -9.10
N ASP A 26 -15.87 0.04 -10.30
CA ASP A 26 -16.04 1.49 -10.54
C ASP A 26 -17.52 1.91 -10.56
N SER A 27 -18.42 1.01 -10.87
CA SER A 27 -19.88 1.28 -10.86
C SER A 27 -20.47 1.33 -9.44
N LEU A 28 -19.86 0.65 -8.46
CA LEU A 28 -20.21 0.73 -7.04
C LEU A 28 -19.67 2.01 -6.36
N CYS A 29 -18.79 2.74 -7.03
CA CYS A 29 -18.23 4.01 -6.55
C CYS A 29 -19.18 5.17 -6.74
N LEU A 30 -20.45 5.01 -6.36
CA LEU A 30 -21.45 6.06 -6.44
C LEU A 30 -21.32 7.09 -5.30
N GLY A 31 -20.51 6.81 -4.29
CA GLY A 31 -20.20 7.71 -3.21
C GLY A 31 -18.68 7.91 -3.10
N VAL A 32 -18.01 8.56 -4.07
CA VAL A 32 -16.54 8.64 -4.05
C VAL A 32 -16.08 9.75 -3.12
N THR A 33 -15.82 9.41 -1.88
CA THR A 33 -15.09 10.22 -0.92
C THR A 33 -13.60 9.82 -0.89
N ASP A 34 -13.21 8.81 -1.69
CA ASP A 34 -11.84 8.32 -1.75
C ASP A 34 -10.97 9.24 -2.59
N ARG A 35 -9.80 9.55 -2.08
CA ARG A 35 -8.78 10.27 -2.84
C ARG A 35 -8.04 9.30 -3.76
N ARG A 36 -7.99 9.62 -5.04
CA ARG A 36 -7.25 8.86 -6.06
C ARG A 36 -5.98 9.61 -6.46
N LEU A 37 -4.86 8.96 -6.31
CA LEU A 37 -3.55 9.44 -6.74
C LEU A 37 -3.12 8.62 -7.96
N THR A 38 -3.14 9.23 -9.12
CA THR A 38 -2.81 8.54 -10.38
C THR A 38 -1.30 8.37 -10.55
N SER A 39 -0.87 7.42 -11.39
CA SER A 39 0.52 7.25 -11.77
C SER A 39 1.18 8.55 -12.20
N GLU A 40 0.47 9.34 -13.02
CA GLU A 40 0.96 10.63 -13.50
C GLU A 40 1.19 11.63 -12.36
N MET A 41 0.30 11.70 -11.38
CA MET A 41 0.47 12.56 -10.20
C MET A 41 1.69 12.14 -9.38
N MET A 42 1.87 10.83 -9.17
CA MET A 42 3.01 10.29 -8.42
C MET A 42 4.35 10.50 -9.15
N GLU A 43 4.36 10.41 -10.46
CA GLU A 43 5.56 10.68 -11.27
C GLU A 43 5.96 12.16 -11.29
N ARG A 44 5.04 13.07 -10.96
CA ARG A 44 5.31 14.52 -10.81
C ARG A 44 6.04 14.86 -9.52
N VAL A 45 6.01 13.94 -8.55
CA VAL A 45 6.71 14.05 -7.28
C VAL A 45 7.95 13.19 -7.34
N SER A 46 9.14 13.79 -7.14
CA SER A 46 10.39 13.03 -7.08
C SER A 46 10.53 12.41 -5.70
N ALA A 47 9.86 11.30 -5.47
CA ALA A 47 10.00 10.56 -4.23
C ALA A 47 10.66 9.21 -4.48
N ARG A 48 11.58 8.84 -3.61
CA ARG A 48 12.31 7.56 -3.69
C ARG A 48 11.39 6.37 -3.46
N ASP A 49 10.51 6.49 -2.49
CA ASP A 49 9.61 5.43 -2.09
C ASP A 49 8.15 5.84 -2.27
N LEU A 50 7.31 4.84 -2.43
CA LEU A 50 5.89 5.02 -2.66
C LEU A 50 5.19 5.75 -1.50
N TRP A 51 5.62 5.48 -0.25
CA TRP A 51 5.01 6.09 0.92
C TRP A 51 5.23 7.60 0.97
N THR A 52 6.46 8.04 0.69
CA THR A 52 6.80 9.47 0.60
C THR A 52 6.03 10.15 -0.53
N ALA A 53 5.92 9.50 -1.70
CA ALA A 53 5.12 10.03 -2.81
C ALA A 53 3.66 10.26 -2.41
N ILE A 54 3.06 9.28 -1.73
CA ILE A 54 1.67 9.35 -1.28
C ILE A 54 1.49 10.49 -0.28
N ARG A 55 2.33 10.59 0.75
CA ARG A 55 2.22 11.64 1.78
C ARG A 55 2.39 13.05 1.21
N THR A 56 3.24 13.21 0.22
CA THR A 56 3.43 14.50 -0.45
C THR A 56 2.20 14.92 -1.25
N LEU A 57 1.51 13.97 -1.88
CA LEU A 57 0.32 14.22 -2.70
C LEU A 57 -0.96 14.34 -1.86
N ASP A 58 -1.01 13.66 -0.73
CA ASP A 58 -2.13 13.70 0.20
C ASP A 58 -1.66 13.74 1.65
N ALA A 59 -1.70 14.93 2.23
CA ALA A 59 -1.32 15.19 3.61
C ALA A 59 -2.23 14.45 4.63
N SER A 60 -3.46 14.09 4.25
CA SER A 60 -4.42 13.40 5.11
C SER A 60 -4.22 11.90 5.21
N THR A 61 -3.10 11.38 4.66
CA THR A 61 -2.81 9.95 4.69
C THR A 61 -2.66 9.45 6.13
N TYR A 62 -3.35 8.37 6.47
CA TYR A 62 -3.28 7.72 7.77
C TYR A 62 -1.87 7.26 8.12
N ASP A 63 -1.47 7.31 9.40
CA ASP A 63 -0.12 6.88 9.82
C ASP A 63 0.11 5.39 9.63
N ASN A 64 -0.90 4.59 9.84
CA ASN A 64 -0.80 3.14 9.73
C ASN A 64 -2.09 2.54 9.17
N PRO A 65 -2.46 2.89 7.92
CA PRO A 65 -3.66 2.35 7.29
C PRO A 65 -3.50 0.86 7.00
N GLU A 66 -4.60 0.15 6.83
CA GLU A 66 -4.59 -1.18 6.24
C GLU A 66 -4.19 -1.08 4.77
N ILE A 67 -3.23 -1.88 4.33
CA ILE A 67 -2.72 -1.86 2.96
C ILE A 67 -3.38 -2.96 2.14
N LEU A 68 -3.97 -2.56 1.03
CA LEU A 68 -4.48 -3.45 0.00
C LEU A 68 -3.65 -3.29 -1.27
N ILE A 69 -3.23 -4.39 -1.88
CA ILE A 69 -2.55 -4.39 -3.17
C ILE A 69 -3.39 -5.21 -4.14
N ASP A 70 -3.97 -4.54 -5.16
CA ASP A 70 -4.93 -5.14 -6.11
C ASP A 70 -6.10 -5.84 -5.40
N GLY A 71 -6.59 -5.24 -4.29
CA GLY A 71 -7.71 -5.75 -3.49
C GLY A 71 -7.35 -6.83 -2.48
N VAL A 72 -6.09 -7.22 -2.35
CA VAL A 72 -5.61 -8.22 -1.38
C VAL A 72 -4.90 -7.54 -0.23
N ARG A 73 -5.24 -7.92 1.00
CA ARG A 73 -4.63 -7.40 2.23
C ARG A 73 -3.17 -7.81 2.34
N MET A 74 -2.29 -6.85 2.56
CA MET A 74 -0.84 -7.05 2.63
C MET A 74 -0.23 -6.33 3.83
N PRO A 75 0.85 -6.84 4.43
CA PRO A 75 1.58 -6.11 5.46
C PRO A 75 2.23 -4.85 4.86
N LYS A 76 2.37 -3.80 5.68
CA LYS A 76 3.00 -2.53 5.24
C LYS A 76 4.40 -2.72 4.65
N THR A 77 5.13 -3.72 5.11
CA THR A 77 6.44 -4.09 4.60
C THR A 77 6.43 -4.56 3.14
N ALA A 78 5.28 -5.00 2.62
CA ALA A 78 5.13 -5.34 1.21
C ALA A 78 5.29 -4.11 0.27
N LEU A 79 5.11 -2.89 0.81
CA LEU A 79 5.34 -1.64 0.06
C LEU A 79 6.80 -1.45 -0.33
N ILE A 80 7.75 -1.99 0.43
CA ILE A 80 9.18 -1.93 0.12
C ILE A 80 9.47 -2.54 -1.26
N GLY A 81 8.69 -3.56 -1.63
CA GLY A 81 8.80 -4.23 -2.92
C GLY A 81 8.05 -3.56 -4.08
N ILE A 82 7.41 -2.39 -3.89
CA ILE A 82 6.64 -1.73 -4.95
C ILE A 82 7.22 -0.34 -5.21
N THR A 83 7.61 -0.09 -6.45
CA THR A 83 8.08 1.22 -6.87
C THR A 83 6.95 2.08 -7.40
N VAL A 84 7.13 3.42 -7.36
CA VAL A 84 6.19 4.37 -7.95
C VAL A 84 5.90 4.05 -9.42
N GLY A 85 6.91 3.60 -10.16
CA GLY A 85 6.79 3.24 -11.58
C GLY A 85 5.88 2.04 -11.87
N GLU A 86 5.65 1.15 -10.89
CA GLU A 86 4.77 -0.03 -11.03
C GLU A 86 3.32 0.24 -10.62
N VAL A 87 3.04 1.39 -10.00
CA VAL A 87 1.71 1.74 -9.52
C VAL A 87 0.91 2.44 -10.61
N ALA A 88 -0.31 1.99 -10.85
CA ALA A 88 -1.26 2.64 -11.73
C ALA A 88 -2.00 3.77 -11.00
N GLU A 89 -2.48 3.47 -9.80
CA GLU A 89 -3.12 4.45 -8.91
C GLU A 89 -3.03 3.99 -7.45
N VAL A 90 -3.12 4.95 -6.55
CA VAL A 90 -3.34 4.73 -5.12
C VAL A 90 -4.68 5.33 -4.74
N ARG A 91 -5.49 4.57 -4.03
CA ARG A 91 -6.79 5.00 -3.49
C ARG A 91 -6.69 5.09 -1.97
N ILE A 92 -6.85 6.28 -1.42
CA ILE A 92 -6.93 6.47 0.03
C ILE A 92 -8.39 6.33 0.39
N ILE A 93 -8.72 5.21 1.05
CA ILE A 93 -10.09 4.80 1.34
C ILE A 93 -10.57 5.52 2.60
N ARG A 94 -11.56 6.38 2.43
CA ARG A 94 -12.24 7.14 3.48
C ARG A 94 -13.72 6.80 3.58
N ASP A 95 -14.24 6.22 2.53
CA ASP A 95 -15.62 5.77 2.41
C ASP A 95 -15.99 4.78 3.53
N ALA A 96 -17.04 5.09 4.27
CA ALA A 96 -17.49 4.30 5.41
C ALA A 96 -17.89 2.88 4.99
N ALA A 97 -18.52 2.72 3.80
CA ALA A 97 -18.92 1.40 3.29
C ALA A 97 -17.71 0.52 2.97
N LYS A 98 -16.70 1.07 2.33
CA LYS A 98 -15.46 0.34 2.03
C LYS A 98 -14.69 -0.03 3.29
N LEU A 99 -14.61 0.88 4.27
CA LEU A 99 -13.98 0.58 5.55
C LEU A 99 -14.74 -0.47 6.36
N ALA A 100 -16.09 -0.45 6.31
CA ALA A 100 -16.90 -1.50 6.93
C ALA A 100 -16.71 -2.87 6.25
N GLN A 101 -16.41 -2.92 4.94
CA GLN A 101 -16.05 -4.17 4.25
C GLN A 101 -14.78 -4.80 4.81
N LEU A 102 -13.83 -4.01 5.31
CA LEU A 102 -12.62 -4.51 5.98
C LEU A 102 -12.88 -4.99 7.42
N GLY A 103 -14.05 -4.70 7.97
CA GLY A 103 -14.50 -5.18 9.27
C GLY A 103 -13.56 -4.81 10.41
N ILE A 104 -12.92 -5.81 11.04
CA ILE A 104 -11.99 -5.63 12.16
C ILE A 104 -10.69 -4.89 11.78
N HIS A 105 -10.42 -4.70 10.51
CA HIS A 105 -9.24 -3.98 10.00
C HIS A 105 -9.57 -2.60 9.44
N GLY A 106 -10.86 -2.23 9.35
CA GLY A 106 -11.28 -0.94 8.79
C GLY A 106 -11.10 0.25 9.74
N GLY A 107 -10.85 -0.01 11.02
CA GLY A 107 -10.80 1.05 12.04
C GLY A 107 -9.66 2.04 11.92
N LYS A 108 -8.56 1.69 11.28
CA LYS A 108 -7.40 2.57 11.05
C LYS A 108 -7.43 3.30 9.71
N GLY A 109 -8.49 3.16 8.92
CA GLY A 109 -8.51 3.56 7.54
C GLY A 109 -7.79 2.56 6.64
N ALA A 110 -7.87 2.75 5.34
CA ALA A 110 -7.23 1.84 4.39
C ALA A 110 -6.66 2.58 3.18
N MET A 111 -5.72 1.93 2.52
CA MET A 111 -5.11 2.39 1.29
C MET A 111 -5.05 1.23 0.31
N GLU A 112 -5.57 1.42 -0.89
CA GLU A 112 -5.49 0.45 -1.97
C GLU A 112 -4.48 0.91 -3.03
N ILE A 113 -3.52 0.06 -3.32
CA ILE A 113 -2.52 0.25 -4.36
C ILE A 113 -2.92 -0.63 -5.53
N VAL A 114 -3.26 0.00 -6.64
CA VAL A 114 -3.54 -0.69 -7.90
C VAL A 114 -2.28 -0.68 -8.74
N THR A 115 -1.81 -1.85 -9.11
CA THR A 115 -0.56 -1.99 -9.86
C THR A 115 -0.81 -1.92 -11.38
N LYS A 116 0.20 -1.43 -12.12
CA LYS A 116 0.18 -1.43 -13.59
C LYS A 116 0.11 -2.88 -14.09
N LYS A 117 -0.84 -3.14 -14.97
CA LYS A 117 -0.98 -4.41 -15.70
C LYS A 117 -0.27 -4.27 -17.05
N TYR A 118 -0.65 -5.00 -18.06
CA TYR A 118 -0.07 -4.90 -19.39
C TYR A 118 -0.73 -3.81 -20.23
N ALA A 119 0.02 -3.27 -21.19
CA ALA A 119 -0.54 -2.45 -22.27
C ALA A 119 -0.91 -3.32 -23.47
N LYS A 120 -2.05 -3.04 -24.11
CA LYS A 120 -2.42 -3.71 -25.36
C LYS A 120 -1.53 -3.24 -26.50
N GLY A 121 -1.01 -4.18 -27.27
CA GLY A 121 -0.16 -3.90 -28.40
C GLY A 121 0.95 -4.94 -28.58
N PRO A 122 1.80 -4.75 -29.60
CA PRO A 122 2.97 -5.58 -29.77
C PRO A 122 3.92 -5.45 -28.58
N LEU A 123 4.85 -6.40 -28.47
CA LEU A 123 5.89 -6.35 -27.45
C LEU A 123 6.56 -4.97 -27.42
N SER A 124 6.51 -4.34 -26.27
CA SER A 124 7.19 -3.08 -25.96
C SER A 124 8.25 -3.35 -24.90
N LEU A 125 9.46 -2.93 -25.16
CA LEU A 125 10.56 -2.96 -24.21
C LEU A 125 10.83 -1.54 -23.73
N SER A 126 10.96 -1.34 -22.43
CA SER A 126 11.41 -0.08 -21.87
C SER A 126 12.57 -0.31 -20.90
N TYR A 127 13.55 0.55 -20.99
CA TYR A 127 14.66 0.61 -20.05
C TYR A 127 14.71 1.98 -19.43
N LYS A 128 14.79 2.02 -18.09
CA LYS A 128 14.95 3.24 -17.33
C LYS A 128 16.17 3.10 -16.42
N ALA A 129 17.01 4.10 -16.39
CA ALA A 129 18.09 4.25 -15.42
C ALA A 129 17.85 5.49 -14.57
N ASP A 130 18.05 5.37 -13.28
CA ASP A 130 17.92 6.44 -12.30
C ASP A 130 19.24 6.61 -11.57
N ILE A 131 20.05 7.58 -12.00
CA ILE A 131 21.40 7.84 -11.49
C ILE A 131 21.31 8.91 -10.42
N GLN A 132 21.86 8.64 -9.26
CA GLN A 132 21.72 9.47 -8.07
C GLN A 132 23.09 9.93 -7.57
N ALA A 133 23.18 11.20 -7.18
CA ALA A 133 24.34 11.75 -6.51
C ALA A 133 23.89 12.80 -5.49
N GLY A 134 24.55 12.84 -4.33
CA GLY A 134 24.17 13.81 -3.29
C GLY A 134 25.03 13.69 -2.04
N LYS A 135 24.69 14.48 -1.02
CA LYS A 135 25.27 14.36 0.32
C LYS A 135 24.35 13.52 1.20
N PRO A 136 24.90 12.74 2.14
CA PRO A 136 24.08 12.03 3.13
C PRO A 136 23.27 12.98 4.01
N TYR A 137 22.05 12.60 4.35
CA TYR A 137 21.16 13.38 5.23
C TYR A 137 21.66 13.44 6.68
N ASP A 138 22.36 12.40 7.13
CA ASP A 138 22.86 12.24 8.50
C ASP A 138 24.09 13.12 8.83
N GLY A 139 24.51 13.97 7.90
CA GLY A 139 25.68 14.84 8.08
C GLY A 139 27.03 14.10 7.98
N SER A 140 27.03 12.80 7.62
CA SER A 140 28.26 12.05 7.40
C SER A 140 29.04 12.60 6.22
N ASP A 141 30.37 12.62 6.32
CA ASP A 141 31.24 13.00 5.22
C ASP A 141 31.20 11.99 4.08
N GLY A 142 30.99 12.47 2.88
CA GLY A 142 31.03 11.65 1.67
C GLY A 142 30.00 12.07 0.63
N THR A 143 30.08 11.46 -0.53
CA THR A 143 29.10 11.61 -1.62
C THR A 143 28.33 10.32 -1.76
N MET A 144 27.02 10.41 -1.64
CA MET A 144 26.14 9.30 -1.96
C MET A 144 26.08 9.13 -3.48
N LYS A 145 26.33 7.93 -3.97
CA LYS A 145 26.22 7.58 -5.39
C LYS A 145 25.43 6.30 -5.53
N GLY A 146 24.55 6.24 -6.51
CA GLY A 146 23.76 5.04 -6.80
C GLY A 146 23.20 5.08 -8.21
N ALA A 147 22.84 3.93 -8.73
CA ALA A 147 22.16 3.79 -10.00
C ALA A 147 21.13 2.67 -9.90
N GLU A 148 19.87 2.98 -10.10
CA GLU A 148 18.81 1.99 -10.17
C GLU A 148 18.40 1.76 -11.62
N HIS A 149 18.26 0.51 -12.01
CA HIS A 149 17.96 0.08 -13.36
C HIS A 149 16.61 -0.63 -13.41
N TRP A 150 15.75 -0.24 -14.34
CA TRP A 150 14.48 -0.93 -14.62
C TRP A 150 14.42 -1.41 -16.05
N LEU A 151 14.08 -2.67 -16.20
CA LEU A 151 13.76 -3.28 -17.48
C LEU A 151 12.30 -3.73 -17.43
N THR A 152 11.48 -3.26 -18.36
CA THR A 152 10.08 -3.68 -18.47
C THR A 152 9.82 -4.18 -19.89
N ALA A 153 9.15 -5.33 -19.97
CA ALA A 153 8.64 -5.89 -21.21
C ALA A 153 7.14 -6.09 -21.06
N ASP A 154 6.32 -5.43 -21.86
CA ASP A 154 4.88 -5.61 -21.84
C ASP A 154 4.30 -5.74 -23.24
N GLY A 155 3.10 -6.32 -23.31
CA GLY A 155 2.39 -6.49 -24.56
C GLY A 155 1.17 -7.38 -24.38
N GLY A 156 0.41 -7.52 -25.44
CA GLY A 156 -0.72 -8.43 -25.44
C GLY A 156 -1.84 -8.01 -26.39
N ASP A 157 -2.80 -8.88 -26.51
CA ASP A 157 -4.02 -8.69 -27.28
C ASP A 157 -5.27 -8.70 -26.37
N ASP A 158 -6.43 -8.92 -26.95
CA ASP A 158 -7.70 -9.02 -26.20
C ASP A 158 -7.81 -10.28 -25.36
N ASN A 159 -7.04 -11.32 -25.68
CA ASN A 159 -7.09 -12.63 -25.04
C ASN A 159 -5.95 -12.84 -24.05
N VAL A 160 -4.74 -12.42 -24.41
CA VAL A 160 -3.54 -12.65 -23.61
C VAL A 160 -2.80 -11.35 -23.41
N GLY A 161 -2.43 -11.04 -22.18
CA GLY A 161 -1.59 -9.91 -21.86
C GLY A 161 -0.51 -10.30 -20.86
N TYR A 162 0.67 -9.70 -21.01
CA TYR A 162 1.80 -9.98 -20.15
C TYR A 162 2.59 -8.70 -19.86
N ARG A 163 3.16 -8.67 -18.66
CA ARG A 163 4.11 -7.65 -18.24
C ARG A 163 5.16 -8.27 -17.35
N PHE A 164 6.42 -8.08 -17.68
CA PHE A 164 7.57 -8.47 -16.89
C PHE A 164 8.36 -7.23 -16.51
N THR A 165 8.69 -7.08 -15.24
CA THR A 165 9.52 -5.99 -14.75
C THR A 165 10.66 -6.57 -13.93
N ALA A 166 11.88 -6.12 -14.21
CA ALA A 166 13.06 -6.40 -13.41
C ALA A 166 13.67 -5.07 -12.94
N ILE A 167 13.99 -4.99 -11.65
CA ILE A 167 14.61 -3.84 -11.03
C ILE A 167 15.90 -4.31 -10.38
N TYR A 168 16.97 -3.59 -10.65
CA TYR A 168 18.25 -3.84 -10.06
C TYR A 168 18.86 -2.53 -9.57
N ASP A 169 19.12 -2.47 -8.28
CA ASP A 169 19.87 -1.41 -7.61
C ASP A 169 21.12 -2.07 -7.00
N PRO A 170 22.33 -1.87 -7.56
CA PRO A 170 23.55 -2.48 -7.04
C PRO A 170 23.97 -1.92 -5.68
N GLY A 171 23.33 -0.83 -5.27
CA GLY A 171 23.59 -0.18 -4.01
C GLY A 171 23.75 1.33 -4.17
N THR A 172 23.13 2.04 -3.24
CA THR A 172 23.42 3.45 -3.00
C THR A 172 24.28 3.49 -1.76
N GLU A 173 25.57 3.74 -1.92
CA GLU A 173 26.51 3.68 -0.82
C GLU A 173 26.94 5.09 -0.39
N THR A 174 26.92 5.32 0.92
CA THR A 174 27.75 6.29 1.65
C THR A 174 28.73 5.52 2.49
N LYS A 175 29.69 6.18 3.15
CA LYS A 175 30.55 5.51 4.15
C LYS A 175 29.73 4.85 5.26
N ALA A 176 28.58 5.45 5.62
CA ALA A 176 27.78 5.03 6.77
C ALA A 176 26.57 4.17 6.41
N LYS A 177 26.03 4.27 5.20
CA LYS A 177 24.78 3.58 4.84
C LYS A 177 24.74 3.16 3.38
N GLY A 178 24.32 1.93 3.16
CA GLY A 178 24.10 1.37 1.84
C GLY A 178 22.76 0.66 1.72
N THR A 179 22.23 0.60 0.49
CA THR A 179 21.02 -0.15 0.18
C THR A 179 21.19 -0.86 -1.15
N ASP A 180 20.80 -2.12 -1.23
CA ASP A 180 20.79 -2.88 -2.48
C ASP A 180 19.40 -3.48 -2.71
N ARG A 181 19.02 -3.66 -4.00
CA ARG A 181 17.70 -4.24 -4.33
C ARG A 181 17.75 -5.04 -5.63
N ILE A 182 17.14 -6.22 -5.58
CA ILE A 182 16.74 -6.98 -6.77
C ILE A 182 15.27 -7.27 -6.65
N GLN A 183 14.52 -6.96 -7.70
CA GLN A 183 13.09 -7.23 -7.74
C GLN A 183 12.70 -7.72 -9.13
N MET A 184 11.83 -8.72 -9.17
CA MET A 184 11.26 -9.26 -10.39
C MET A 184 9.75 -9.39 -10.21
N ARG A 185 9.00 -9.01 -11.23
CA ARG A 185 7.55 -9.16 -11.25
C ARG A 185 7.11 -9.68 -12.61
N SER A 186 6.18 -10.62 -12.59
CA SER A 186 5.55 -11.19 -13.76
C SER A 186 4.04 -11.07 -13.61
N TYR A 187 3.39 -10.36 -14.50
CA TYR A 187 1.94 -10.35 -14.64
C TYR A 187 1.55 -11.03 -15.95
N ILE A 188 0.65 -12.01 -15.88
CA ILE A 188 0.09 -12.69 -17.03
C ILE A 188 -1.43 -12.68 -16.87
N GLY A 189 -2.13 -12.21 -17.90
CA GLY A 189 -3.58 -12.20 -17.96
C GLY A 189 -4.06 -13.00 -19.18
N TYR A 190 -5.08 -13.80 -18.99
CA TYR A 190 -5.77 -14.53 -20.04
C TYR A 190 -7.27 -14.25 -19.96
N ARG A 191 -7.89 -13.95 -21.09
CA ARG A 191 -9.33 -13.74 -21.19
C ARG A 191 -9.87 -14.46 -22.42
N ARG A 192 -10.89 -15.25 -22.22
CA ARG A 192 -11.62 -15.91 -23.33
C ARG A 192 -13.08 -16.05 -22.95
N ASN A 193 -13.96 -15.53 -23.79
CA ASN A 193 -15.41 -15.57 -23.57
C ASN A 193 -15.81 -15.01 -22.17
N ALA A 194 -16.42 -15.85 -21.37
CA ALA A 194 -16.88 -15.51 -20.01
C ALA A 194 -15.80 -15.59 -18.92
N LEU A 195 -14.62 -16.15 -19.22
CA LEU A 195 -13.56 -16.41 -18.26
C LEU A 195 -12.39 -15.46 -18.45
N ALA A 196 -11.96 -14.81 -17.36
CA ALA A 196 -10.69 -14.10 -17.30
C ALA A 196 -9.89 -14.62 -16.10
N ILE A 197 -8.62 -14.94 -16.32
CA ILE A 197 -7.69 -15.40 -15.28
C ILE A 197 -6.47 -14.49 -15.33
N SER A 198 -5.95 -14.12 -14.20
CA SER A 198 -4.67 -13.43 -14.10
C SER A 198 -3.82 -14.01 -12.98
N ASN A 199 -2.52 -14.00 -13.21
CA ASN A 199 -1.50 -14.32 -12.21
C ASN A 199 -0.53 -13.14 -12.11
N ASP A 200 -0.14 -12.82 -10.90
CA ASP A 200 0.80 -11.76 -10.58
C ASP A 200 1.80 -12.30 -9.55
N LEU A 201 2.96 -12.68 -10.04
CA LEU A 201 4.06 -13.23 -9.26
C LEU A 201 5.13 -12.17 -9.07
N GLN A 202 5.52 -11.92 -7.82
CA GLN A 202 6.54 -10.95 -7.45
C GLN A 202 7.57 -11.58 -6.52
N TYR A 203 8.83 -11.37 -6.82
CA TYR A 203 9.97 -11.67 -5.95
C TYR A 203 10.76 -10.40 -5.70
N GLY A 204 11.14 -10.14 -4.47
CA GLY A 204 11.98 -9.00 -4.08
C GLY A 204 12.99 -9.40 -3.02
N ASN A 205 14.20 -8.89 -3.16
CA ASN A 205 15.24 -8.96 -2.15
C ASN A 205 15.82 -7.55 -1.98
N TYR A 206 15.77 -7.03 -0.76
CA TYR A 206 16.19 -5.68 -0.43
C TYR A 206 17.11 -5.71 0.79
N GLY A 207 18.28 -5.10 0.68
CA GLY A 207 19.27 -4.98 1.74
C GLY A 207 19.40 -3.54 2.22
N ILE A 208 19.55 -3.37 3.53
CA ILE A 208 20.00 -2.13 4.17
C ILE A 208 21.22 -2.49 4.99
N HIS A 209 22.31 -1.76 4.83
CA HIS A 209 23.49 -1.88 5.67
C HIS A 209 23.92 -0.51 6.17
N GLU A 210 24.20 -0.44 7.45
CA GLU A 210 24.68 0.75 8.13
C GLU A 210 26.01 0.42 8.81
N THR A 211 26.96 1.34 8.71
CA THR A 211 28.25 1.26 9.40
C THR A 211 28.35 2.49 10.30
N PHE A 212 28.41 2.30 11.61
CA PHE A 212 28.39 3.39 12.58
C PHE A 212 29.80 3.91 12.90
N ASN A 213 30.74 3.02 12.94
CA ASN A 213 32.19 3.28 13.03
C ASN A 213 32.86 2.38 12.01
N ASP A 214 34.15 2.49 11.83
CA ASP A 214 34.84 1.71 10.77
C ASP A 214 34.55 0.19 10.84
N ASP A 215 34.20 -0.35 12.03
CA ASP A 215 34.01 -1.78 12.27
C ASP A 215 32.58 -2.18 12.72
N ASP A 216 31.75 -1.24 13.17
CA ASP A 216 30.39 -1.53 13.66
C ASP A 216 29.40 -1.58 12.49
N THR A 217 28.63 -2.66 12.38
CA THR A 217 27.70 -2.85 11.24
C THR A 217 26.30 -3.28 11.68
N ASP A 218 25.29 -2.75 11.01
CA ASP A 218 23.90 -3.21 11.05
C ASP A 218 23.46 -3.58 9.64
N LYS A 219 23.13 -4.85 9.43
CA LYS A 219 22.70 -5.38 8.12
C LYS A 219 21.32 -5.96 8.25
N THR A 220 20.37 -5.36 7.56
CA THR A 220 18.99 -5.86 7.47
C THR A 220 18.67 -6.28 6.04
N ARG A 221 18.16 -7.47 5.86
CA ARG A 221 17.73 -8.02 4.57
C ARG A 221 16.29 -8.47 4.60
N PHE A 222 15.54 -8.04 3.61
CA PHE A 222 14.16 -8.42 3.37
C PHE A 222 14.09 -9.27 2.10
N SER A 223 13.49 -10.45 2.20
CA SER A 223 13.18 -11.29 1.03
C SER A 223 11.67 -11.51 0.99
N THR A 224 11.04 -11.21 -0.13
CA THR A 224 9.58 -11.29 -0.26
C THR A 224 9.23 -12.07 -1.52
N LEU A 225 8.34 -13.04 -1.39
CA LEU A 225 7.70 -13.75 -2.50
C LEU A 225 6.20 -13.57 -2.36
N THR A 226 5.56 -13.06 -3.39
CA THR A 226 4.10 -12.89 -3.45
C THR A 226 3.58 -13.51 -4.73
N ASP A 227 2.53 -14.30 -4.64
CA ASP A 227 1.81 -14.84 -5.78
C ASP A 227 0.31 -14.57 -5.61
N ARG A 228 -0.33 -14.00 -6.64
CA ARG A 228 -1.74 -13.64 -6.64
C ARG A 228 -2.40 -14.17 -7.90
N ILE A 229 -3.39 -15.01 -7.71
CA ILE A 229 -4.21 -15.56 -8.79
C ILE A 229 -5.61 -14.99 -8.64
N ARG A 230 -6.18 -14.49 -9.73
CA ARG A 230 -7.56 -14.02 -9.79
C ARG A 230 -8.26 -14.62 -11.00
N ALA A 231 -9.45 -15.14 -10.79
CA ALA A 231 -10.33 -15.64 -11.83
C ALA A 231 -11.67 -14.90 -11.78
N THR A 232 -12.13 -14.41 -12.90
CA THR A 232 -13.42 -13.75 -13.08
C THR A 232 -14.24 -14.55 -14.08
N LEU A 233 -15.45 -14.93 -13.69
CA LEU A 233 -16.38 -15.70 -14.51
C LEU A 233 -17.71 -14.97 -14.64
N SER A 234 -18.06 -14.57 -15.87
CA SER A 234 -19.39 -14.02 -16.18
C SER A 234 -20.38 -15.17 -16.37
N LEU A 235 -21.23 -15.40 -15.36
CA LEU A 235 -22.17 -16.53 -15.34
C LEU A 235 -23.37 -16.29 -16.27
N MET A 236 -23.87 -15.05 -16.27
CA MET A 236 -24.94 -14.55 -17.14
C MET A 236 -24.85 -13.03 -17.24
N PRO A 237 -25.58 -12.37 -18.16
CA PRO A 237 -25.61 -10.91 -18.24
C PRO A 237 -25.94 -10.28 -16.88
N GLY A 238 -25.03 -9.46 -16.38
CA GLY A 238 -25.14 -8.79 -15.09
C GLY A 238 -24.76 -9.65 -13.87
N LEU A 239 -24.42 -10.94 -14.00
CA LEU A 239 -23.97 -11.78 -12.89
C LEU A 239 -22.53 -12.22 -13.10
N GLU A 240 -21.65 -11.77 -12.24
CA GLU A 240 -20.22 -12.05 -12.25
C GLU A 240 -19.77 -12.72 -10.95
N MET A 241 -18.92 -13.73 -11.08
CA MET A 241 -18.24 -14.38 -9.96
C MET A 241 -16.75 -14.11 -10.05
N VAL A 242 -16.16 -13.62 -8.96
CA VAL A 242 -14.73 -13.39 -8.83
C VAL A 242 -14.19 -14.29 -7.74
N GLY A 243 -13.19 -15.09 -8.08
CA GLY A 243 -12.39 -15.85 -7.14
C GLY A 243 -10.96 -15.32 -7.12
N TYR A 244 -10.34 -15.30 -5.95
CA TYR A 244 -8.93 -14.94 -5.82
C TYR A 244 -8.24 -15.81 -4.79
N PHE A 245 -6.95 -15.96 -4.97
CA PHE A 245 -6.04 -16.57 -4.00
C PHE A 245 -4.73 -15.80 -4.01
N SER A 246 -4.20 -15.51 -2.85
CA SER A 246 -2.92 -14.83 -2.66
C SER A 246 -2.08 -15.57 -1.63
N PHE A 247 -0.81 -15.69 -1.94
CA PHE A 247 0.23 -16.18 -1.05
C PHE A 247 1.31 -15.12 -0.89
N LEU A 248 1.77 -14.89 0.34
CA LEU A 248 2.92 -14.06 0.63
C LEU A 248 3.82 -14.80 1.61
N ARG A 249 5.12 -14.83 1.30
CA ARG A 249 6.18 -15.20 2.24
C ARG A 249 7.18 -14.05 2.31
N GLN A 250 7.41 -13.55 3.49
CA GLN A 250 8.42 -12.54 3.76
C GLN A 250 9.38 -13.03 4.83
N GLU A 251 10.66 -12.87 4.58
CA GLU A 251 11.73 -13.15 5.53
C GLU A 251 12.47 -11.84 5.80
N VAL A 252 12.68 -11.55 7.09
CA VAL A 252 13.49 -10.44 7.56
C VAL A 252 14.64 -11.02 8.36
N ARG A 253 15.85 -10.66 7.97
CA ARG A 253 17.06 -11.00 8.70
C ARG A 253 17.79 -9.71 9.05
N ARG A 254 18.10 -9.53 10.33
CA ARG A 254 18.93 -8.43 10.81
C ARG A 254 20.11 -9.01 11.58
N ASP A 255 21.30 -8.57 11.23
CA ASP A 255 22.55 -8.92 11.87
C ASP A 255 23.24 -7.60 12.30
N VAL A 256 23.43 -7.39 13.61
CA VAL A 256 24.09 -6.21 14.17
C VAL A 256 25.37 -6.65 14.85
N PHE A 257 26.47 -6.12 14.39
CA PHE A 257 27.78 -6.37 14.97
C PHE A 257 28.35 -5.09 15.56
N LEU A 258 28.76 -5.11 16.82
CA LEU A 258 29.55 -4.06 17.44
C LEU A 258 30.92 -4.64 17.79
N SER A 259 31.96 -4.02 17.23
CA SER A 259 33.35 -4.39 17.48
C SER A 259 33.68 -4.29 18.98
N PRO A 260 34.54 -5.16 19.53
CA PRO A 260 35.03 -5.00 20.91
C PRO A 260 35.79 -3.70 21.14
N TYR A 261 36.25 -3.06 20.06
CA TYR A 261 36.93 -1.78 20.08
C TYR A 261 36.00 -0.57 19.85
N SER A 262 34.71 -0.82 19.67
CA SER A 262 33.71 0.23 19.51
C SER A 262 33.72 1.21 20.69
N PRO A 263 33.55 2.52 20.44
CA PRO A 263 33.42 3.52 21.49
C PRO A 263 32.34 3.23 22.53
N VAL A 264 31.34 2.42 22.19
CA VAL A 264 30.27 1.96 23.10
C VAL A 264 30.84 1.21 24.29
N PHE A 265 31.97 0.51 24.15
CA PHE A 265 32.62 -0.28 25.19
C PHE A 265 33.81 0.43 25.88
N LYS A 266 33.92 1.76 25.71
CA LYS A 266 35.02 2.55 26.27
C LYS A 266 35.18 2.37 27.77
N ASP A 267 34.07 2.32 28.50
CA ASP A 267 34.02 2.26 29.95
C ASP A 267 33.74 0.83 30.48
N GLU A 268 33.77 -0.18 29.61
CA GLU A 268 33.56 -1.58 29.96
C GLU A 268 34.92 -2.28 30.13
N ASP A 269 35.23 -2.73 31.33
CA ASP A 269 36.48 -3.41 31.63
C ASP A 269 36.42 -4.92 31.41
N ASN A 270 35.20 -5.50 31.51
CA ASN A 270 35.03 -6.94 31.37
C ASN A 270 35.00 -7.34 29.88
N LEU A 271 36.03 -8.03 29.43
CA LEU A 271 36.15 -8.53 28.08
C LEU A 271 34.97 -9.39 27.60
N ARG A 272 34.29 -10.08 28.52
CA ARG A 272 33.09 -10.88 28.18
C ARG A 272 31.87 -10.05 27.82
N ASN A 273 31.89 -8.78 28.15
CA ASN A 273 30.81 -7.85 27.80
C ASN A 273 31.13 -7.03 26.56
N LYS A 274 32.39 -7.00 26.12
CA LYS A 274 32.83 -6.29 24.90
C LYS A 274 32.53 -7.11 23.66
N GLY A 275 32.25 -6.42 22.56
CA GLY A 275 31.92 -7.03 21.29
C GLY A 275 30.58 -7.79 21.32
N THR A 276 29.63 -7.34 20.55
CA THR A 276 28.29 -7.95 20.48
C THR A 276 27.92 -8.38 19.07
N TYR A 277 27.13 -9.43 18.98
CA TYR A 277 26.51 -9.87 17.73
C TYR A 277 25.04 -10.21 17.97
N ASP A 278 24.16 -9.36 17.47
CA ASP A 278 22.73 -9.53 17.60
C ASP A 278 22.15 -10.07 16.30
N ILE A 279 21.35 -11.11 16.38
CA ILE A 279 20.61 -11.70 15.26
C ILE A 279 19.12 -11.56 15.51
N MET A 280 18.39 -11.14 14.48
CA MET A 280 16.94 -11.26 14.43
C MET A 280 16.55 -11.93 13.11
N ARG A 281 15.76 -12.95 13.17
CA ARG A 281 15.14 -13.61 12.01
C ARG A 281 13.65 -13.65 12.21
N GLU A 282 12.93 -13.21 11.21
CA GLU A 282 11.47 -13.19 11.23
C GLU A 282 10.95 -13.71 9.88
N THR A 283 9.96 -14.57 9.95
CA THR A 283 9.24 -15.08 8.77
C THR A 283 7.76 -14.78 8.95
N THR A 284 7.18 -14.13 7.96
CA THR A 284 5.73 -13.92 7.84
C THR A 284 5.22 -14.70 6.64
N MET A 285 4.17 -15.49 6.84
CA MET A 285 3.46 -16.17 5.77
C MET A 285 1.99 -15.80 5.83
N THR A 286 1.41 -15.44 4.69
CA THR A 286 -0.03 -15.16 4.60
C THR A 286 -0.65 -15.89 3.43
N TYR A 287 -1.86 -16.37 3.66
CA TYR A 287 -2.75 -16.95 2.66
C TYR A 287 -4.06 -16.19 2.73
N ASP A 288 -4.51 -15.65 1.63
CA ASP A 288 -5.79 -14.96 1.51
C ASP A 288 -6.52 -15.47 0.29
N GLY A 289 -7.76 -15.89 0.45
CA GLY A 289 -8.56 -16.40 -0.64
C GLY A 289 -10.03 -16.12 -0.43
N GLY A 290 -10.73 -15.82 -1.53
CA GLY A 290 -12.14 -15.48 -1.43
C GLY A 290 -12.91 -15.68 -2.73
N LEU A 291 -14.21 -15.71 -2.56
CA LEU A 291 -15.20 -15.73 -3.64
C LEU A 291 -16.17 -14.57 -3.44
N LYS A 292 -16.44 -13.82 -4.49
CA LYS A 292 -17.42 -12.73 -4.54
C LYS A 292 -18.33 -12.94 -5.73
N LEU A 293 -19.64 -12.88 -5.48
CA LEU A 293 -20.67 -12.88 -6.49
C LEU A 293 -21.26 -11.48 -6.57
N THR A 294 -21.35 -10.90 -7.76
CA THR A 294 -21.92 -9.57 -7.99
C THR A 294 -23.00 -9.64 -9.05
N TYR A 295 -24.17 -9.12 -8.75
CA TYR A 295 -25.27 -8.97 -9.68
C TYR A 295 -25.55 -7.50 -9.93
N GLN A 296 -25.57 -7.09 -11.19
CA GLN A 296 -25.90 -5.74 -11.62
C GLN A 296 -27.05 -5.77 -12.61
N LYS A 297 -28.04 -4.95 -12.39
CA LYS A 297 -29.20 -4.83 -13.26
C LYS A 297 -29.56 -3.36 -13.49
N ALA A 298 -29.47 -2.94 -14.73
CA ALA A 298 -30.08 -1.69 -15.18
C ALA A 298 -31.56 -1.95 -15.50
N MET A 299 -32.45 -1.13 -14.99
CA MET A 299 -33.90 -1.20 -15.18
C MET A 299 -34.39 0.01 -15.98
N THR A 300 -35.57 -0.08 -16.53
CA THR A 300 -36.24 1.03 -17.24
C THR A 300 -36.41 2.23 -16.31
N GLY A 301 -36.34 3.45 -16.87
CA GLY A 301 -36.47 4.67 -16.06
C GLY A 301 -35.16 5.17 -15.43
N GLY A 302 -34.02 4.55 -15.73
CA GLY A 302 -32.71 5.01 -15.25
C GLY A 302 -32.35 4.48 -13.84
N HIS A 303 -32.99 3.40 -13.40
CA HIS A 303 -32.67 2.73 -12.15
C HIS A 303 -31.58 1.68 -12.36
N THR A 304 -30.60 1.63 -11.48
CA THR A 304 -29.57 0.59 -11.47
C THR A 304 -29.47 -0.01 -10.06
N LEU A 305 -29.56 -1.34 -9.99
CA LEU A 305 -29.38 -2.09 -8.76
C LEU A 305 -28.08 -2.91 -8.88
N ILE A 306 -27.26 -2.87 -7.83
CA ILE A 306 -26.08 -3.69 -7.70
C ILE A 306 -26.15 -4.42 -6.36
N ALA A 307 -26.03 -5.73 -6.38
CA ALA A 307 -25.97 -6.54 -5.17
C ALA A 307 -24.75 -7.44 -5.21
N SER A 308 -24.01 -7.52 -4.13
CA SER A 308 -22.89 -8.46 -4.05
C SER A 308 -22.87 -9.19 -2.70
N ALA A 309 -22.41 -10.43 -2.75
CA ALA A 309 -22.15 -11.24 -1.58
C ALA A 309 -20.80 -11.93 -1.74
N GLY A 310 -20.05 -12.07 -0.67
CA GLY A 310 -18.74 -12.68 -0.73
C GLY A 310 -18.33 -13.34 0.58
N VAL A 311 -17.38 -14.25 0.46
CA VAL A 311 -16.73 -14.91 1.58
C VAL A 311 -15.22 -14.91 1.31
N SER A 312 -14.44 -14.61 2.35
CA SER A 312 -12.98 -14.71 2.31
C SER A 312 -12.42 -15.37 3.55
N LEU A 313 -11.29 -16.02 3.36
CA LEU A 313 -10.51 -16.71 4.39
C LEU A 313 -9.10 -16.14 4.37
N TYR A 314 -8.69 -15.58 5.47
CA TYR A 314 -7.33 -15.10 5.69
C TYR A 314 -6.65 -15.95 6.76
N SER A 315 -5.40 -16.34 6.49
CA SER A 315 -4.51 -17.00 7.44
C SER A 315 -3.14 -16.36 7.38
N GLY A 316 -2.73 -15.69 8.45
CA GLY A 316 -1.40 -15.10 8.61
C GLY A 316 -0.68 -15.76 9.78
N GLU A 317 0.59 -16.07 9.59
CA GLU A 317 1.49 -16.56 10.63
C GLU A 317 2.78 -15.75 10.59
N ARG A 318 3.24 -15.29 11.76
CA ARG A 318 4.49 -14.59 11.96
C ARG A 318 5.29 -15.34 13.02
N GLY A 319 6.46 -15.83 12.63
CA GLY A 319 7.44 -16.44 13.53
C GLY A 319 8.71 -15.62 13.56
N GLY A 320 9.34 -15.48 14.73
CA GLY A 320 10.59 -14.75 14.85
C GLY A 320 11.45 -15.28 15.97
N GLU A 321 12.76 -15.22 15.77
CA GLU A 321 13.77 -15.59 16.74
C GLU A 321 14.79 -14.46 16.84
N SER A 322 15.24 -14.16 18.07
CA SER A 322 16.32 -13.21 18.29
C SER A 322 17.30 -13.73 19.32
N TYR A 323 18.56 -13.42 19.07
CA TYR A 323 19.68 -13.74 19.93
C TYR A 323 20.61 -12.54 20.02
N ALA A 324 21.00 -12.15 21.22
CA ALA A 324 21.93 -11.07 21.49
C ALA A 324 23.18 -11.67 22.16
N GLY A 325 24.23 -11.86 21.38
CA GLY A 325 25.50 -12.45 21.84
C GLY A 325 26.49 -11.39 22.31
N ARG A 326 27.32 -11.72 23.29
CA ARG A 326 28.39 -10.89 23.84
C ARG A 326 29.71 -11.64 23.96
N GLY A 327 30.80 -10.91 24.13
CA GLY A 327 32.12 -11.45 24.37
C GLY A 327 32.88 -11.84 23.11
N ILE A 328 32.68 -11.09 22.01
CA ILE A 328 33.55 -11.19 20.84
C ILE A 328 34.83 -10.42 21.15
N LEU A 329 35.95 -11.11 21.04
CA LEU A 329 37.26 -10.56 21.44
C LEU A 329 38.04 -9.93 20.27
N ASN A 330 37.60 -10.13 19.05
CA ASN A 330 38.28 -9.65 17.85
C ASN A 330 37.26 -9.27 16.77
N ASP A 331 37.43 -8.14 16.11
CA ASP A 331 36.61 -7.61 15.03
C ASP A 331 36.62 -8.48 13.75
N ILE A 332 37.70 -9.21 13.50
CA ILE A 332 37.77 -10.17 12.37
C ILE A 332 36.81 -11.34 12.56
N LEU A 333 36.51 -11.70 13.82
CA LEU A 333 35.61 -12.83 14.18
C LEU A 333 34.16 -12.37 14.32
N ASN A 334 33.62 -11.70 13.32
CA ASN A 334 32.30 -11.08 13.32
C ASN A 334 31.16 -12.07 12.99
N TYR A 335 31.10 -13.19 13.70
CA TYR A 335 30.03 -14.19 13.60
C TYR A 335 29.49 -14.53 14.98
N VAL A 336 28.18 -14.86 15.03
CA VAL A 336 27.50 -15.24 16.27
C VAL A 336 28.15 -16.42 17.00
N SER A 337 28.80 -17.33 16.26
CA SER A 337 29.49 -18.50 16.85
C SER A 337 30.70 -18.13 17.71
N PHE A 338 31.21 -16.90 17.62
CA PHE A 338 32.32 -16.42 18.42
C PHE A 338 31.89 -15.65 19.68
N THR A 339 30.57 -15.50 19.90
CA THR A 339 30.05 -14.96 21.17
C THR A 339 30.27 -15.98 22.31
N GLN A 340 30.73 -15.51 23.46
CA GLN A 340 30.98 -16.37 24.62
C GLN A 340 29.72 -16.59 25.50
N THR A 341 28.82 -15.60 25.48
CA THR A 341 27.59 -15.61 26.26
C THR A 341 26.50 -14.83 25.55
N TYR A 342 25.26 -14.92 26.03
CA TYR A 342 24.20 -14.02 25.60
C TYR A 342 24.05 -12.83 26.55
N ASP A 343 23.43 -11.78 26.07
CA ASP A 343 23.09 -10.63 26.90
C ASP A 343 22.04 -11.02 27.95
N THR A 344 22.40 -10.93 29.24
CA THR A 344 21.52 -11.32 30.34
C THR A 344 20.25 -10.46 30.43
N LEU A 345 20.30 -9.20 29.94
CA LEU A 345 19.15 -8.31 29.87
C LEU A 345 18.26 -8.60 28.66
N ARG A 346 18.85 -9.16 27.58
CA ARG A 346 18.17 -9.50 26.33
C ARG A 346 18.32 -10.99 26.02
N LYS A 347 17.65 -11.81 26.83
CA LYS A 347 17.65 -13.27 26.64
C LYS A 347 17.20 -13.65 25.23
N PRO A 348 17.68 -14.78 24.69
CA PRO A 348 17.16 -15.31 23.44
C PRO A 348 15.63 -15.41 23.47
N THR A 349 14.97 -14.95 22.43
CA THR A 349 13.50 -14.94 22.35
C THR A 349 13.02 -15.64 21.10
N ALA A 350 11.87 -16.30 21.20
CA ALA A 350 11.11 -16.78 20.07
C ALA A 350 9.68 -16.23 20.16
N VAL A 351 9.18 -15.72 19.06
CA VAL A 351 7.82 -15.19 18.97
C VAL A 351 7.07 -15.96 17.89
N ARG A 352 5.83 -16.28 18.17
CA ARG A 352 4.91 -16.83 17.19
C ARG A 352 3.57 -16.16 17.36
N ASP A 353 3.08 -15.52 16.31
CA ASP A 353 1.77 -14.89 16.24
C ASP A 353 1.02 -15.47 15.04
N PHE A 354 -0.29 -15.61 15.17
CA PHE A 354 -1.12 -16.07 14.06
C PHE A 354 -2.47 -15.34 14.05
N GLU A 355 -2.98 -15.18 12.87
CA GLU A 355 -4.32 -14.66 12.60
C GLU A 355 -5.03 -15.61 11.65
N ARG A 356 -6.27 -15.98 11.96
CA ARG A 356 -7.19 -16.70 11.08
C ARG A 356 -8.53 -16.01 11.11
N THR A 357 -8.97 -15.52 9.96
CA THR A 357 -10.20 -14.73 9.85
C THR A 357 -11.05 -15.26 8.73
N LEU A 358 -12.29 -15.60 9.05
CA LEU A 358 -13.38 -15.82 8.10
C LEU A 358 -14.19 -14.53 8.04
N GLN A 359 -14.40 -14.02 6.84
CA GLN A 359 -15.20 -12.84 6.58
C GLN A 359 -16.32 -13.17 5.61
N CYS A 360 -17.54 -12.80 5.97
CA CYS A 360 -18.70 -12.84 5.08
C CYS A 360 -19.19 -11.41 4.88
N MET A 361 -19.44 -11.00 3.64
CA MET A 361 -19.89 -9.67 3.30
C MET A 361 -21.10 -9.70 2.38
N ALA A 362 -21.98 -8.73 2.54
CA ALA A 362 -23.09 -8.43 1.65
C ALA A 362 -23.17 -6.92 1.42
N ASN A 363 -23.39 -6.54 0.19
CA ASN A 363 -23.49 -5.15 -0.22
C ASN A 363 -24.67 -4.98 -1.18
N VAL A 364 -25.44 -3.90 -1.03
CA VAL A 364 -26.49 -3.49 -1.95
C VAL A 364 -26.29 -2.02 -2.28
N GLY A 365 -26.23 -1.70 -3.56
CA GLY A 365 -26.15 -0.35 -4.09
C GLY A 365 -27.31 -0.08 -5.04
N TYR A 366 -27.86 1.12 -4.96
CA TYR A 366 -28.93 1.61 -5.83
C TYR A 366 -28.56 2.97 -6.39
N ASP A 367 -28.77 3.16 -7.66
CA ASP A 367 -28.59 4.43 -8.35
C ASP A 367 -29.84 4.79 -9.15
N TYR A 368 -30.22 6.06 -9.10
CA TYR A 368 -31.28 6.62 -9.91
C TYR A 368 -30.73 7.71 -10.83
N GLN A 369 -30.66 7.41 -12.13
CA GLN A 369 -30.22 8.31 -13.20
C GLN A 369 -28.83 8.94 -12.98
N GLY A 370 -28.00 8.37 -12.12
CA GLY A 370 -26.74 8.95 -11.68
C GLY A 370 -26.89 10.25 -10.89
N ARG A 371 -28.12 10.57 -10.43
CA ARG A 371 -28.42 11.74 -9.59
C ARG A 371 -28.39 11.37 -8.11
N TYR A 372 -29.08 10.30 -7.74
CA TYR A 372 -29.20 9.83 -6.36
C TYR A 372 -28.61 8.45 -6.25
N SER A 373 -27.79 8.25 -5.25
CA SER A 373 -27.20 6.95 -4.96
C SER A 373 -27.37 6.59 -3.50
N ALA A 374 -27.57 5.32 -3.22
CA ALA A 374 -27.62 4.78 -1.87
C ALA A 374 -26.87 3.45 -1.85
N THR A 375 -26.02 3.23 -0.86
CA THR A 375 -25.34 1.95 -0.65
C THR A 375 -25.50 1.50 0.79
N MET A 376 -25.62 0.19 0.99
CA MET A 376 -25.61 -0.44 2.30
C MET A 376 -24.67 -1.64 2.28
N ASN A 377 -23.87 -1.77 3.30
CA ASN A 377 -22.90 -2.83 3.46
C ASN A 377 -23.01 -3.47 4.83
N VAL A 378 -22.91 -4.79 4.89
CA VAL A 378 -22.82 -5.56 6.13
C VAL A 378 -21.70 -6.57 5.99
N THR A 379 -20.83 -6.62 7.00
CA THR A 379 -19.69 -7.53 7.07
C THR A 379 -19.67 -8.23 8.41
N MET A 380 -19.62 -9.55 8.40
CA MET A 380 -19.42 -10.37 9.59
C MET A 380 -18.00 -10.94 9.57
N ASN A 381 -17.27 -10.75 10.65
CA ASN A 381 -15.95 -11.32 10.87
C ASN A 381 -16.00 -12.35 12.00
N ARG A 382 -15.38 -13.51 11.72
CA ARG A 382 -15.01 -14.50 12.74
C ARG A 382 -13.51 -14.65 12.72
N SER A 383 -12.83 -14.24 13.81
CA SER A 383 -11.39 -14.15 13.82
C SER A 383 -10.78 -14.77 15.07
N SER A 384 -9.58 -15.34 14.92
CA SER A 384 -8.74 -15.76 16.05
C SER A 384 -8.21 -14.59 16.89
N LEU A 385 -8.27 -13.36 16.35
CA LEU A 385 -7.93 -12.13 17.08
C LEU A 385 -9.05 -11.69 18.02
N LEU A 386 -10.25 -12.26 17.89
CA LEU A 386 -11.40 -11.95 18.74
C LEU A 386 -11.46 -12.92 19.90
N SER A 387 -11.84 -12.41 21.08
CA SER A 387 -11.93 -13.23 22.28
C SER A 387 -12.95 -14.38 22.11
N PRO A 388 -12.83 -15.48 22.85
CA PRO A 388 -13.74 -16.62 22.72
C PRO A 388 -15.22 -16.27 22.85
N LYS A 389 -15.56 -15.27 23.68
CA LYS A 389 -16.96 -14.83 23.90
C LYS A 389 -17.46 -13.89 22.81
N HIS A 390 -16.57 -13.24 22.07
CA HIS A 390 -16.89 -12.25 21.03
C HIS A 390 -16.27 -12.60 19.66
N ARG A 391 -16.24 -13.89 19.32
CA ARG A 391 -15.60 -14.37 18.07
C ARG A 391 -16.29 -13.92 16.80
N ASN A 392 -17.56 -13.54 16.86
CA ASN A 392 -18.32 -13.06 15.75
C ASN A 392 -18.69 -11.60 15.98
N GLU A 393 -18.21 -10.72 15.13
CA GLU A 393 -18.53 -9.29 15.15
C GLU A 393 -19.11 -8.86 13.82
N VAL A 394 -20.10 -7.95 13.88
CA VAL A 394 -20.79 -7.44 12.69
C VAL A 394 -20.50 -5.95 12.54
N TYR A 395 -20.13 -5.58 11.34
CA TYR A 395 -19.86 -4.22 10.91
C TYR A 395 -20.83 -3.84 9.81
N TRP A 396 -21.14 -2.57 9.73
CA TRP A 396 -22.10 -2.08 8.75
C TRP A 396 -21.77 -0.65 8.32
N ALA A 397 -22.23 -0.27 7.15
CA ALA A 397 -22.24 1.12 6.71
C ALA A 397 -23.39 1.39 5.74
N ALA A 398 -23.77 2.66 5.69
CA ALA A 398 -24.73 3.18 4.73
C ALA A 398 -24.23 4.52 4.20
N ASP A 399 -24.29 4.70 2.87
CA ASP A 399 -23.87 5.92 2.20
C ASP A 399 -24.97 6.42 1.28
N LEU A 400 -25.14 7.75 1.23
CA LEU A 400 -26.06 8.46 0.36
C LEU A 400 -25.28 9.46 -0.48
N GLY A 401 -25.59 9.56 -1.75
CA GLY A 401 -24.99 10.51 -2.66
C GLY A 401 -26.02 11.26 -3.48
N TRP A 402 -25.80 12.56 -3.64
CA TRP A 402 -26.57 13.43 -4.50
C TRP A 402 -25.64 14.14 -5.48
N ASN A 403 -25.82 13.85 -6.76
CA ASN A 403 -25.08 14.50 -7.85
C ASN A 403 -25.91 15.68 -8.37
N ILE A 404 -25.68 16.84 -7.79
CA ILE A 404 -26.41 18.08 -8.05
C ILE A 404 -26.21 18.54 -9.49
N SER A 405 -25.00 18.34 -10.06
CA SER A 405 -24.72 18.76 -11.45
C SER A 405 -25.55 18.02 -12.50
N ARG A 406 -26.14 16.87 -12.14
CA ARG A 406 -27.05 16.12 -13.02
C ARG A 406 -28.52 16.51 -12.90
N GLU A 407 -28.85 17.48 -12.06
CA GLU A 407 -30.19 18.02 -11.99
C GLU A 407 -30.51 18.89 -13.21
N ALA A 408 -31.76 18.87 -13.67
CA ALA A 408 -32.18 19.58 -14.88
C ALA A 408 -31.90 21.11 -14.80
N TRP A 409 -32.03 21.69 -13.62
CA TRP A 409 -31.79 23.11 -13.37
C TRP A 409 -30.30 23.50 -13.35
N MET A 410 -29.38 22.51 -13.33
CA MET A 410 -27.94 22.71 -13.39
C MET A 410 -27.34 22.54 -14.79
N ALA A 411 -28.12 22.10 -15.77
CA ALA A 411 -27.64 21.73 -17.10
C ALA A 411 -26.86 22.85 -17.83
N GLU A 412 -27.19 24.11 -17.56
CA GLU A 412 -26.55 25.29 -18.21
C GLU A 412 -25.56 26.03 -17.29
N SER A 413 -25.28 25.49 -16.09
CA SER A 413 -24.44 26.16 -15.07
C SER A 413 -22.94 26.23 -15.44
N GLY A 414 -22.48 25.40 -16.39
CA GLY A 414 -21.06 25.26 -16.72
C GLY A 414 -20.24 24.59 -15.61
N ILE A 415 -20.91 23.88 -14.68
CA ILE A 415 -20.31 23.07 -13.63
C ILE A 415 -20.25 21.63 -14.13
N ASP A 416 -19.05 21.05 -14.19
CA ASP A 416 -18.81 19.70 -14.69
C ASP A 416 -19.23 18.64 -13.66
N CYS A 417 -18.94 18.89 -12.39
CA CYS A 417 -19.35 18.04 -11.27
C CYS A 417 -19.66 18.87 -10.03
N LEU A 418 -20.80 18.61 -9.41
CA LEU A 418 -21.14 19.08 -8.05
C LEU A 418 -21.87 17.95 -7.35
N ARG A 419 -21.22 17.35 -6.36
CA ARG A 419 -21.73 16.18 -5.66
C ARG A 419 -21.60 16.35 -4.17
N LEU A 420 -22.65 15.97 -3.46
CA LEU A 420 -22.71 15.86 -2.01
C LEU A 420 -22.86 14.39 -1.61
N SER A 421 -22.05 13.93 -0.66
CA SER A 421 -22.14 12.57 -0.15
C SER A 421 -22.15 12.54 1.37
N LEU A 422 -22.96 11.67 1.93
CA LEU A 422 -23.09 11.42 3.37
C LEU A 422 -22.90 9.93 3.62
N GLY A 423 -21.93 9.58 4.49
CA GLY A 423 -21.64 8.21 4.89
C GLY A 423 -21.73 8.05 6.40
N LEU A 424 -22.26 6.92 6.85
CA LEU A 424 -22.25 6.50 8.24
C LEU A 424 -21.89 5.02 8.30
N GLY A 425 -20.89 4.67 9.12
CA GLY A 425 -20.46 3.28 9.20
C GLY A 425 -19.75 2.94 10.51
N ARG A 426 -19.77 1.67 10.83
CA ARG A 426 -19.05 1.08 11.96
C ARG A 426 -18.07 0.06 11.45
N SER A 427 -16.81 0.24 11.80
CA SER A 427 -15.70 -0.68 11.61
C SER A 427 -14.95 -0.88 12.93
N ALA A 428 -13.86 -1.63 12.96
CA ALA A 428 -13.10 -1.78 14.18
C ALA A 428 -11.59 -1.84 13.93
N THR A 429 -10.85 -1.72 15.04
CA THR A 429 -9.43 -1.97 15.13
C THR A 429 -9.18 -2.99 16.23
N VAL A 430 -8.26 -3.92 15.98
CA VAL A 430 -7.77 -4.84 17.00
C VAL A 430 -6.37 -4.42 17.39
N PRO A 431 -6.19 -3.71 18.53
CA PRO A 431 -4.89 -3.20 18.96
C PRO A 431 -4.06 -4.25 19.69
N TYR A 432 -4.55 -5.48 19.81
CA TYR A 432 -3.96 -6.57 20.57
C TYR A 432 -3.77 -7.82 19.70
N SER A 433 -2.91 -8.75 20.15
CA SER A 433 -2.77 -10.07 19.56
C SER A 433 -3.64 -11.11 20.30
N TYR A 434 -3.77 -12.31 19.75
CA TYR A 434 -4.49 -13.42 20.40
C TYR A 434 -4.00 -13.71 21.83
N LYS A 435 -2.80 -13.28 22.18
CA LYS A 435 -2.20 -13.44 23.53
C LYS A 435 -3.00 -12.69 24.61
N ALA A 436 -3.77 -11.67 24.24
CA ALA A 436 -4.55 -10.88 25.19
C ALA A 436 -5.65 -11.68 25.89
N PHE A 437 -6.11 -12.79 25.31
CA PHE A 437 -7.14 -13.67 25.86
C PHE A 437 -6.68 -15.14 25.99
N THR A 438 -5.38 -15.37 25.96
CA THR A 438 -4.76 -16.68 26.27
C THR A 438 -3.87 -16.56 27.51
N PRO A 439 -3.86 -17.57 28.40
CA PRO A 439 -2.98 -17.53 29.54
C PRO A 439 -1.51 -17.53 29.09
N MET A 440 -0.74 -16.64 29.67
CA MET A 440 0.70 -16.54 29.41
C MET A 440 1.46 -17.04 30.63
N TYR A 441 2.42 -17.92 30.40
CA TYR A 441 3.29 -18.47 31.43
C TYR A 441 4.73 -18.06 31.17
N SER A 442 5.47 -17.70 32.22
CA SER A 442 6.92 -17.60 32.16
C SER A 442 7.57 -18.74 32.98
N ASN A 443 8.73 -19.15 32.53
CA ASN A 443 9.54 -20.06 33.33
C ASN A 443 10.08 -19.30 34.54
N ILE A 444 9.93 -19.91 35.73
CA ILE A 444 10.59 -19.45 36.93
C ILE A 444 11.73 -20.43 37.19
N THR A 445 12.93 -19.88 37.31
CA THR A 445 14.06 -20.58 37.91
C THR A 445 14.23 -19.99 39.27
N ASN A 446 13.90 -20.73 40.32
CA ASN A 446 14.16 -20.30 41.68
C ASN A 446 15.60 -20.68 42.02
N GLU A 447 16.47 -19.68 42.17
CA GLU A 447 17.87 -19.85 42.53
C GLU A 447 18.06 -20.14 44.02
N THR A 448 16.97 -20.25 44.77
CA THR A 448 17.04 -20.62 46.18
C THR A 448 17.43 -22.08 46.30
N TYR A 449 18.69 -22.31 46.63
CA TYR A 449 19.25 -23.63 46.90
C TYR A 449 18.55 -24.30 48.07
N ILE A 450 17.77 -25.32 47.77
CA ILE A 450 17.48 -26.35 48.75
C ILE A 450 18.08 -27.64 48.19
N TYR A 451 19.19 -28.05 48.73
CA TYR A 451 19.88 -29.33 48.42
C TYR A 451 20.36 -29.50 46.96
N ASN A 452 21.02 -28.53 46.36
CA ASN A 452 21.53 -28.59 44.97
C ASN A 452 20.53 -28.93 43.88
N TYR A 453 19.24 -28.76 44.09
CA TYR A 453 18.21 -28.91 43.05
C TYR A 453 17.69 -27.56 42.61
N TYR A 454 17.78 -27.31 41.29
CA TYR A 454 17.10 -26.18 40.67
C TYR A 454 15.62 -26.52 40.55
N GLN A 455 14.77 -25.78 41.21
CA GLN A 455 13.34 -25.86 40.97
C GLN A 455 12.99 -25.00 39.78
N THR A 456 12.58 -25.62 38.67
CA THR A 456 12.03 -24.95 37.52
C THR A 456 10.53 -25.11 37.49
N GLY A 457 9.82 -24.04 37.22
CA GLY A 457 8.36 -24.05 37.15
C GLY A 457 7.85 -23.06 36.13
N ALA A 458 6.55 -23.06 35.88
CA ALA A 458 5.89 -22.09 35.08
C ALA A 458 4.95 -21.24 35.93
N GLN A 459 5.09 -19.93 35.91
CA GLN A 459 4.21 -18.99 36.59
C GLN A 459 3.30 -18.29 35.60
N LEU A 460 2.02 -18.21 35.94
CA LEU A 460 1.07 -17.38 35.20
C LEU A 460 1.47 -15.90 35.32
N GLN A 461 1.78 -15.25 34.21
CA GLN A 461 2.25 -13.88 34.17
C GLN A 461 1.12 -12.85 34.15
N GLY A 462 -0.09 -13.25 33.91
CA GLY A 462 -1.24 -12.35 33.91
C GLY A 462 -2.55 -13.07 33.72
N TYR A 463 -3.60 -12.44 34.23
CA TYR A 463 -4.96 -12.87 33.95
C TYR A 463 -5.35 -12.42 32.55
N TYR A 464 -5.80 -13.36 31.72
CA TYR A 464 -6.34 -13.06 30.41
C TYR A 464 -7.79 -12.56 30.53
N ASN A 465 -8.18 -11.70 29.60
CA ASN A 465 -9.54 -11.15 29.57
C ASN A 465 -10.36 -11.77 28.43
N GLU A 466 -11.23 -12.73 28.75
CA GLU A 466 -12.11 -13.33 27.75
C GLU A 466 -13.20 -12.38 27.22
N ASN A 467 -13.42 -11.24 27.86
CA ASN A 467 -14.43 -10.26 27.48
C ASN A 467 -13.88 -9.09 26.66
N ILE A 468 -12.58 -9.15 26.29
CA ILE A 468 -11.99 -8.10 25.48
C ILE A 468 -12.70 -8.01 24.12
N ARG A 469 -12.97 -6.80 23.70
CA ARG A 469 -13.62 -6.51 22.40
C ARG A 469 -12.68 -5.69 21.53
N PRO A 470 -12.82 -5.77 20.21
CA PRO A 470 -12.14 -4.85 19.32
C PRO A 470 -12.63 -3.42 19.57
N ASP A 471 -11.73 -2.45 19.36
CA ASP A 471 -12.09 -1.05 19.45
C ASP A 471 -12.98 -0.71 18.25
N ALA A 472 -14.28 -0.57 18.51
CA ALA A 472 -15.24 -0.21 17.49
C ALA A 472 -15.09 1.29 17.16
N VAL A 473 -15.08 1.62 15.89
CA VAL A 473 -15.00 2.99 15.40
C VAL A 473 -16.22 3.29 14.55
N THR A 474 -17.08 4.17 15.04
CA THR A 474 -18.19 4.69 14.27
C THR A 474 -17.76 5.98 13.57
N ARG A 475 -17.93 6.04 12.25
CA ARG A 475 -17.56 7.18 11.42
C ARG A 475 -18.78 7.78 10.75
N GLY A 476 -18.91 9.09 10.88
CA GLY A 476 -19.76 9.90 10.01
C GLY A 476 -18.87 10.68 9.05
N LEU A 477 -19.20 10.68 7.78
CA LEU A 477 -18.45 11.36 6.72
C LEU A 477 -19.41 12.22 5.90
N LEU A 478 -19.05 13.49 5.72
CA LEU A 478 -19.72 14.40 4.79
C LEU A 478 -18.69 14.89 3.80
N SER A 479 -18.97 14.78 2.50
CA SER A 479 -18.06 15.26 1.46
C SER A 479 -18.76 16.03 0.37
N LEU A 480 -18.03 17.00 -0.18
CA LEU A 480 -18.41 17.84 -1.30
C LEU A 480 -17.34 17.74 -2.38
N ASP A 481 -17.73 17.34 -3.58
CA ASP A 481 -16.89 17.34 -4.78
C ASP A 481 -17.38 18.40 -5.75
N PHE A 482 -16.48 19.24 -6.24
CA PHE A 482 -16.77 20.29 -7.20
C PHE A 482 -15.75 20.32 -8.30
N GLU A 483 -16.22 20.31 -9.55
CA GLU A 483 -15.39 20.50 -10.73
C GLU A 483 -16.04 21.50 -11.68
N ALA A 484 -15.30 22.51 -12.11
CA ALA A 484 -15.74 23.47 -13.12
C ALA A 484 -14.55 24.17 -13.77
N LYS A 485 -14.55 24.27 -15.10
CA LYS A 485 -13.56 25.05 -15.88
C LYS A 485 -12.10 24.80 -15.48
N GLY A 486 -11.76 23.53 -15.22
CA GLY A 486 -10.42 23.10 -14.80
C GLY A 486 -10.09 23.35 -13.32
N TRP A 487 -11.01 23.86 -12.51
CA TRP A 487 -10.95 23.80 -11.06
C TRP A 487 -11.46 22.46 -10.56
N HIS A 488 -10.82 21.91 -9.56
CA HIS A 488 -11.37 20.84 -8.74
C HIS A 488 -11.23 21.22 -7.27
N LEU A 489 -12.24 20.89 -6.49
CA LEU A 489 -12.26 21.06 -5.05
C LEU A 489 -12.92 19.81 -4.48
N ASN A 490 -12.25 19.18 -3.54
CA ASN A 490 -12.83 18.17 -2.68
C ASN A 490 -12.71 18.66 -1.24
N ALA A 491 -13.79 18.65 -0.51
CA ALA A 491 -13.80 18.98 0.90
C ALA A 491 -14.58 17.90 1.66
N SER A 492 -14.02 17.37 2.71
CA SER A 492 -14.63 16.30 3.50
C SER A 492 -14.37 16.49 4.97
N GLY A 493 -15.43 16.32 5.76
CA GLY A 493 -15.37 16.27 7.21
C GLY A 493 -15.71 14.87 7.69
N MET A 494 -14.87 14.31 8.53
CA MET A 494 -15.05 13.01 9.15
C MET A 494 -15.05 13.16 10.67
N ARG A 495 -16.02 12.50 11.31
CA ARG A 495 -16.04 12.34 12.75
C ARG A 495 -15.96 10.86 13.10
N ALA A 496 -14.92 10.49 13.84
CA ALA A 496 -14.80 9.20 14.50
C ALA A 496 -14.95 9.41 16.02
N GLU A 497 -15.21 8.37 16.79
CA GLU A 497 -15.57 8.45 18.23
C GLU A 497 -14.68 9.39 19.06
N SER A 498 -13.38 9.43 18.80
CA SER A 498 -12.40 10.23 19.54
C SER A 498 -11.65 11.25 18.68
N THR A 499 -11.91 11.34 17.38
CA THR A 499 -11.12 12.16 16.47
C THR A 499 -12.02 12.82 15.44
N ASN A 500 -11.86 14.12 15.28
CA ASN A 500 -12.44 14.86 14.17
C ASN A 500 -11.33 15.11 13.15
N MET A 501 -11.63 14.87 11.89
CA MET A 501 -10.72 15.15 10.80
C MET A 501 -11.44 15.96 9.72
N VAL A 502 -10.81 17.01 9.27
CA VAL A 502 -11.24 17.79 8.10
C VAL A 502 -10.10 17.74 7.10
N TYR A 503 -10.42 17.40 5.89
CA TYR A 503 -9.44 17.41 4.81
C TYR A 503 -10.05 17.96 3.53
N GLY A 504 -9.21 18.51 2.70
CA GLY A 504 -9.62 19.02 1.42
C GLY A 504 -8.44 19.12 0.47
N ASP A 505 -8.77 19.11 -0.78
CA ASP A 505 -7.84 19.47 -1.84
C ASP A 505 -8.51 20.43 -2.82
N VAL A 506 -7.73 21.37 -3.28
CA VAL A 506 -8.13 22.31 -4.31
C VAL A 506 -7.04 22.37 -5.36
N GLY A 507 -7.42 22.38 -6.61
CA GLY A 507 -6.46 22.53 -7.68
C GLY A 507 -7.05 23.20 -8.89
N LYS A 508 -6.14 23.74 -9.71
CA LYS A 508 -6.44 24.38 -10.97
C LYS A 508 -5.56 23.81 -12.06
N THR A 509 -6.18 23.39 -13.13
CA THR A 509 -5.49 22.99 -14.37
C THR A 509 -5.83 23.98 -15.48
N LEU A 510 -4.80 24.54 -16.09
CA LEU A 510 -4.88 25.40 -17.24
C LEU A 510 -4.30 24.66 -18.46
N LYS A 511 -5.00 24.68 -19.57
CA LYS A 511 -4.57 24.03 -20.82
C LYS A 511 -4.56 25.06 -21.96
N GLY A 512 -3.41 25.20 -22.61
CA GLY A 512 -3.25 25.93 -23.84
C GLY A 512 -2.93 25.00 -25.02
N LYS A 513 -2.76 25.52 -26.20
CA LYS A 513 -2.50 24.74 -27.44
C LYS A 513 -1.25 23.84 -27.31
N ASN A 514 -0.21 24.31 -26.63
CA ASN A 514 1.08 23.62 -26.52
C ASN A 514 1.60 23.56 -25.06
N TRP A 515 0.77 23.89 -24.10
CA TRP A 515 1.17 23.89 -22.69
C TRP A 515 0.03 23.48 -21.77
N THR A 516 0.40 22.92 -20.65
CA THR A 516 -0.50 22.62 -19.52
C THR A 516 0.19 23.06 -18.26
N ALA A 517 -0.53 23.72 -17.37
CA ALA A 517 -0.05 24.04 -16.03
C ALA A 517 -1.10 23.60 -15.01
N SER A 518 -0.67 23.02 -13.91
CA SER A 518 -1.55 22.67 -12.81
C SER A 518 -0.90 23.01 -11.48
N ALA A 519 -1.72 23.44 -10.55
CA ALA A 519 -1.33 23.61 -9.17
C ALA A 519 -2.39 22.93 -8.29
N SER A 520 -1.98 22.19 -7.30
CA SER A 520 -2.86 21.55 -6.32
C SER A 520 -2.34 21.77 -4.91
N LEU A 521 -3.27 22.03 -4.02
CA LEU A 521 -3.05 22.13 -2.58
C LEU A 521 -3.91 21.08 -1.91
N SER A 522 -3.32 20.22 -1.11
CA SER A 522 -4.02 19.32 -0.19
C SER A 522 -3.76 19.75 1.23
N ALA A 523 -4.78 19.76 2.07
CA ALA A 523 -4.65 20.06 3.48
C ALA A 523 -5.50 19.12 4.32
N ALA A 524 -5.01 18.76 5.48
CA ALA A 524 -5.72 17.97 6.46
C ALA A 524 -5.48 18.56 7.85
N TYR A 525 -6.53 18.52 8.66
CA TYR A 525 -6.47 18.83 10.09
C TYR A 525 -7.09 17.67 10.85
N ASP A 526 -6.41 17.19 11.87
CA ASP A 526 -7.00 16.27 12.84
C ASP A 526 -6.65 16.71 14.28
N ASP A 527 -7.47 16.29 15.24
CA ASP A 527 -7.32 16.69 16.65
C ASP A 527 -6.04 16.12 17.31
N VAL A 528 -5.33 15.22 16.63
CA VAL A 528 -4.13 14.55 17.16
C VAL A 528 -2.85 15.08 16.53
N ARG A 529 -2.87 15.38 15.22
CA ARG A 529 -1.69 15.71 14.42
C ARG A 529 -1.64 17.18 14.03
N GLU A 530 -2.67 17.95 14.39
CA GLU A 530 -2.81 19.32 13.97
C GLU A 530 -2.92 19.48 12.45
N MET A 531 -2.18 20.36 11.81
CA MET A 531 -2.34 20.68 10.41
C MET A 531 -1.20 20.13 9.55
N LEU A 532 -1.56 19.42 8.50
CA LEU A 532 -0.68 18.93 7.44
C LEU A 532 -1.10 19.56 6.12
N ALA A 533 -0.15 20.00 5.31
CA ALA A 533 -0.46 20.51 3.97
C ALA A 533 0.61 20.12 2.95
N GLY A 534 0.17 19.89 1.72
CA GLY A 534 1.03 19.59 0.57
C GLY A 534 0.65 20.44 -0.63
N ILE A 535 1.63 20.99 -1.32
CA ILE A 535 1.45 21.77 -2.55
C ILE A 535 2.24 21.09 -3.66
N VAL A 536 1.61 20.88 -4.81
CA VAL A 536 2.27 20.39 -6.02
C VAL A 536 1.97 21.32 -7.17
N ILE A 537 3.02 21.82 -7.80
CA ILE A 537 2.94 22.66 -8.99
C ILE A 537 3.56 21.88 -10.16
N TYR A 538 2.88 21.83 -11.27
CA TYR A 538 3.33 21.14 -12.47
C TYR A 538 3.09 22.02 -13.70
N GLY A 539 4.08 22.02 -14.60
CA GLY A 539 4.00 22.68 -15.89
C GLY A 539 4.54 21.78 -17.00
N GLN A 540 3.87 21.79 -18.15
CA GLN A 540 4.35 21.16 -19.38
C GLN A 540 4.27 22.19 -20.51
N TRP A 541 5.35 22.36 -21.24
CA TRP A 541 5.40 23.19 -22.43
C TRP A 541 6.06 22.42 -23.55
N ARG A 542 5.26 22.05 -24.56
CA ARG A 542 5.68 21.15 -25.63
C ARG A 542 6.26 19.84 -25.06
N ARG A 543 7.58 19.66 -25.14
CA ARG A 543 8.31 18.48 -24.65
C ARG A 543 8.97 18.68 -23.29
N TRP A 544 8.93 19.90 -22.76
CA TRP A 544 9.48 20.20 -21.44
C TRP A 544 8.44 20.01 -20.35
N THR A 545 8.87 19.45 -19.26
CA THR A 545 8.06 19.32 -18.05
C THR A 545 8.82 19.90 -16.86
N ALA A 546 8.13 20.54 -15.96
CA ALA A 546 8.70 21.00 -14.70
C ALA A 546 7.69 20.76 -13.58
N SER A 547 8.16 20.36 -12.40
CA SER A 547 7.32 20.25 -11.21
C SER A 547 8.08 20.64 -9.96
N ALA A 548 7.33 21.12 -8.96
CA ALA A 548 7.84 21.36 -7.62
C ALA A 548 6.80 20.87 -6.61
N SER A 549 7.26 20.24 -5.53
CA SER A 549 6.41 19.79 -4.44
C SER A 549 6.92 20.33 -3.10
N PHE A 550 5.98 20.75 -2.27
CA PHE A 550 6.22 21.29 -0.92
C PHE A 550 5.33 20.52 0.04
N PHE A 551 5.84 20.29 1.25
CA PHE A 551 5.09 19.67 2.33
C PHE A 551 5.36 20.43 3.63
N THR A 552 4.35 20.61 4.47
CA THR A 552 4.47 21.18 5.80
C THR A 552 3.79 20.29 6.82
N ASP A 553 4.44 20.16 7.97
CA ASP A 553 3.93 19.50 9.16
C ASP A 553 3.90 20.56 10.27
N ASN A 554 2.71 20.86 10.81
CA ASN A 554 2.47 21.84 11.87
C ASN A 554 3.02 23.26 11.62
N TRP A 555 3.17 23.70 10.37
CA TRP A 555 3.73 24.99 9.96
C TRP A 555 5.19 25.27 10.41
N ASP A 556 5.76 24.44 11.28
CA ASP A 556 7.11 24.63 11.82
C ASP A 556 8.21 24.18 10.85
N THR A 557 7.88 23.31 9.93
CA THR A 557 8.84 22.76 8.97
C THR A 557 8.29 22.84 7.54
N ASN A 558 8.26 24.06 6.98
CA ASN A 558 8.00 24.23 5.55
C ASN A 558 9.22 23.72 4.76
N ARG A 559 9.07 22.61 4.06
CA ARG A 559 10.17 22.03 3.30
C ARG A 559 9.79 21.87 1.84
N LEU A 560 10.64 22.39 0.96
CA LEU A 560 10.65 22.02 -0.44
C LEU A 560 11.04 20.53 -0.52
N GLN A 561 10.12 19.68 -0.97
CA GLN A 561 10.39 18.25 -1.04
C GLN A 561 11.17 17.88 -2.30
N SER A 562 10.74 18.39 -3.45
CA SER A 562 11.42 18.08 -4.69
C SER A 562 11.17 19.13 -5.78
N ILE A 563 12.16 19.25 -6.66
CA ILE A 563 12.06 19.97 -7.93
C ILE A 563 12.44 19.00 -9.04
N GLN A 564 11.70 19.04 -10.15
CA GLN A 564 12.01 18.23 -11.32
C GLN A 564 11.94 19.08 -12.60
N ILE A 565 12.84 18.80 -13.51
CA ILE A 565 12.79 19.29 -14.90
C ILE A 565 12.99 18.08 -15.80
N GLY A 566 12.10 17.90 -16.77
CA GLY A 566 12.13 16.79 -17.71
C GLY A 566 12.02 17.22 -19.16
N TYR A 567 12.58 16.46 -20.04
CA TYR A 567 12.48 16.61 -21.48
C TYR A 567 12.06 15.29 -22.13
N MET A 568 10.93 15.32 -22.85
CA MET A 568 10.45 14.16 -23.60
C MET A 568 11.24 14.01 -24.90
N LEU A 569 11.97 12.93 -25.04
CA LEU A 569 12.74 12.62 -26.23
C LEU A 569 11.80 12.31 -27.40
N PRO A 570 12.06 12.84 -28.61
CA PRO A 570 11.36 12.40 -29.80
C PRO A 570 11.73 10.94 -30.13
N SER A 571 10.93 10.31 -31.00
CA SER A 571 11.37 9.07 -31.67
C SER A 571 12.58 9.42 -32.54
N LEU A 572 13.76 9.07 -32.03
CA LEU A 572 15.04 9.49 -32.65
C LEU A 572 15.54 8.51 -33.70
N TRP A 573 15.17 7.22 -33.58
CA TRP A 573 15.62 6.16 -34.47
C TRP A 573 14.50 5.13 -34.68
N ARG A 574 14.70 4.29 -35.72
CA ARG A 574 13.77 3.20 -36.04
C ARG A 574 13.50 2.24 -34.85
N PHE A 575 14.41 2.23 -33.86
CA PHE A 575 14.35 1.36 -32.68
C PHE A 575 13.88 2.07 -31.41
N ILE A 576 14.04 3.41 -31.29
CA ILE A 576 13.63 4.17 -30.10
C ILE A 576 12.33 4.90 -30.41
N LYS A 577 11.22 4.43 -29.87
CA LYS A 577 9.88 5.00 -30.06
C LYS A 577 9.63 6.25 -29.23
N GLY A 578 10.46 6.53 -28.26
CA GLY A 578 10.40 7.70 -27.38
C GLY A 578 11.15 7.47 -26.09
N GLY A 579 11.17 8.47 -25.26
CA GLY A 579 11.80 8.39 -23.94
C GLY A 579 11.67 9.70 -23.18
N MET A 580 12.27 9.77 -22.00
CA MET A 580 12.33 10.96 -21.17
C MET A 580 13.69 11.06 -20.49
N VAL A 581 14.21 12.26 -20.42
CA VAL A 581 15.34 12.60 -19.55
C VAL A 581 14.80 13.56 -18.50
N ARG A 582 15.04 13.25 -17.22
CA ARG A 582 14.56 14.05 -16.10
C ARG A 582 15.71 14.29 -15.13
N LEU A 583 15.85 15.53 -14.71
CA LEU A 583 16.70 15.94 -13.60
C LEU A 583 15.80 16.31 -12.42
N SER A 584 16.05 15.75 -11.26
CA SER A 584 15.33 16.05 -10.03
C SER A 584 16.27 16.29 -8.87
N GLY A 585 15.83 17.14 -7.93
CA GLY A 585 16.51 17.41 -6.68
C GLY A 585 15.55 17.27 -5.51
N GLU A 586 16.01 16.70 -4.40
CA GLU A 586 15.28 16.55 -3.15
C GLU A 586 16.04 17.30 -2.05
N GLU A 587 15.37 18.22 -1.36
CA GLU A 587 16.01 19.06 -0.32
C GLU A 587 16.37 18.22 0.92
N ASN A 588 15.48 17.33 1.31
CA ASN A 588 15.69 16.49 2.50
C ASN A 588 16.89 15.55 2.41
N CYS A 589 17.35 15.25 1.21
CA CYS A 589 18.48 14.35 0.98
C CYS A 589 19.68 15.06 0.35
N HIS A 590 19.60 16.39 0.08
CA HIS A 590 20.61 17.12 -0.71
C HIS A 590 21.08 16.35 -1.95
N ARG A 591 20.11 15.75 -2.64
CA ARG A 591 20.32 14.74 -3.66
C ARG A 591 19.85 15.24 -5.01
N ALA A 592 20.66 15.02 -6.04
CA ALA A 592 20.26 15.17 -7.42
C ALA A 592 20.11 13.79 -8.07
N CYS A 593 19.11 13.65 -8.91
CA CYS A 593 18.81 12.42 -9.60
C CYS A 593 18.63 12.70 -11.09
N LEU A 594 19.31 11.94 -11.94
CA LEU A 594 19.15 11.93 -13.38
C LEU A 594 18.42 10.65 -13.80
N THR A 595 17.19 10.79 -14.27
CA THR A 595 16.41 9.68 -14.81
C THR A 595 16.48 9.70 -16.33
N VAL A 596 16.84 8.58 -16.93
CA VAL A 596 16.80 8.37 -18.38
C VAL A 596 15.90 7.19 -18.69
N GLU A 597 14.90 7.38 -19.51
CA GLU A 597 13.99 6.33 -19.96
C GLU A 597 14.05 6.24 -21.49
N ALA A 598 14.13 5.04 -22.02
CA ALA A 598 14.02 4.76 -23.44
C ALA A 598 13.00 3.65 -23.68
N ARG A 599 12.17 3.82 -24.72
CA ARG A 599 11.15 2.85 -25.15
C ARG A 599 11.50 2.35 -26.55
N PHE A 600 11.49 1.04 -26.71
CA PHE A 600 11.89 0.33 -27.93
C PHE A 600 10.70 -0.35 -28.62
#